data_78e7404ff6964cc54e46b9bed314b299
#
_entry.id   78e7404ff6964cc54e46b9bed314b299
#
_cell.length_a   1.000
_cell.length_b   1.000
_cell.length_c   1.000
_cell.angle_alpha   90.00
_cell.angle_beta   90.00
_cell.angle_gamma   90.00
#
_symmetry.space_group_name_H-M   'P 1'
#
loop_
_entity.id
_entity.type
_entity.pdbx_description
1 polymer ?
#
loop_
_entity_poly.entity_id
_entity_poly.type
_entity_poly.pdbx_seq_one_letter_code
_entity_poly.pdbx_strand_id
1 'polypeptide(L)'
;AIQNAVEYELSQFNSVQEYVHGIDLSKQVHIGETGWSSVASDLYGYGGTEAADEYKLGLYYEMITDVCVAKSISCFYFSAFDEPWKDSQNENGSENHFGLFTVYGEAKYPLWKKVDQNVFDGLSRGGNPIKKTFNGDFDALLETSNLPPINK
;
A
#
# COMPACT_ATOMS: atom_id res chain seq x y z
N ALA A 1 -5.77 -3.39 -13.08
CA ALA A 1 -4.59 -3.99 -12.39
C ALA A 1 -4.83 -4.09 -10.89
N ILE A 2 -5.04 -2.96 -10.19
CA ILE A 2 -5.23 -2.95 -8.71
C ILE A 2 -6.43 -3.78 -8.28
N GLN A 3 -7.59 -3.65 -8.93
CA GLN A 3 -8.76 -4.48 -8.66
C GLN A 3 -8.44 -5.98 -8.73
N ASN A 4 -7.74 -6.41 -9.78
CA ASN A 4 -7.35 -7.83 -9.92
C ASN A 4 -6.42 -8.29 -8.78
N ALA A 5 -5.54 -7.40 -8.28
CA ALA A 5 -4.67 -7.72 -7.16
C ALA A 5 -5.49 -7.94 -5.87
N VAL A 6 -6.46 -7.08 -5.58
CA VAL A 6 -7.37 -7.25 -4.44
C VAL A 6 -8.22 -8.51 -4.57
N GLU A 7 -8.76 -8.78 -5.76
CA GLU A 7 -9.53 -10.00 -6.03
C GLU A 7 -8.68 -11.26 -5.84
N TYR A 8 -7.42 -11.22 -6.27
CA TYR A 8 -6.48 -12.32 -6.08
C TYR A 8 -6.18 -12.55 -4.60
N GLU A 9 -5.87 -11.50 -3.84
CA GLU A 9 -5.65 -11.56 -2.38
C GLU A 9 -6.84 -12.22 -1.68
N LEU A 10 -8.05 -11.77 -2.01
CA LEU A 10 -9.27 -12.34 -1.43
C LEU A 10 -9.50 -13.80 -1.83
N SER A 11 -9.13 -14.18 -3.04
CA SER A 11 -9.24 -15.58 -3.47
C SER A 11 -8.32 -16.49 -2.66
N GLN A 12 -7.11 -16.02 -2.36
CA GLN A 12 -6.17 -16.75 -1.51
C GLN A 12 -6.69 -16.83 -0.06
N PHE A 13 -7.16 -15.71 0.50
CA PHE A 13 -7.78 -15.69 1.83
C PHE A 13 -8.94 -16.69 1.92
N ASN A 14 -9.88 -16.67 0.98
CA ASN A 14 -11.04 -17.57 0.96
C ASN A 14 -10.61 -19.04 0.89
N SER A 15 -9.61 -19.37 0.07
CA SER A 15 -9.09 -20.73 -0.05
C SER A 15 -8.49 -21.25 1.26
N VAL A 16 -7.72 -20.38 1.95
CA VAL A 16 -7.15 -20.73 3.25
C VAL A 16 -8.25 -20.85 4.31
N GLN A 17 -9.21 -19.92 4.32
CA GLN A 17 -10.34 -19.96 5.26
C GLN A 17 -11.17 -21.24 5.08
N GLU A 18 -11.49 -21.62 3.85
CA GLU A 18 -12.24 -22.83 3.56
C GLU A 18 -11.49 -24.09 4.05
N TYR A 19 -10.18 -24.16 3.80
CA TYR A 19 -9.34 -25.25 4.30
C TYR A 19 -9.33 -25.32 5.84
N VAL A 20 -9.10 -24.20 6.51
CA VAL A 20 -9.05 -24.12 7.98
C VAL A 20 -10.40 -24.49 8.58
N HIS A 21 -11.49 -23.97 8.05
CA HIS A 21 -12.85 -24.28 8.51
C HIS A 21 -13.28 -25.72 8.23
N GLY A 22 -12.68 -26.38 7.23
CA GLY A 22 -12.82 -27.83 7.02
C GLY A 22 -12.21 -28.67 8.17
N ILE A 23 -11.29 -28.09 8.94
CA ILE A 23 -10.67 -28.73 10.10
C ILE A 23 -11.37 -28.29 11.40
N ASP A 24 -11.54 -26.98 11.61
CA ASP A 24 -12.13 -26.41 12.82
C ASP A 24 -12.78 -25.05 12.52
N LEU A 25 -14.10 -25.00 12.54
CA LEU A 25 -14.91 -23.81 12.28
C LEU A 25 -14.68 -22.68 13.30
N SER A 26 -14.12 -22.96 14.48
CA SER A 26 -13.87 -21.96 15.51
C SER A 26 -12.59 -21.12 15.22
N LYS A 27 -11.77 -21.56 14.30
CA LYS A 27 -10.52 -20.88 13.95
C LYS A 27 -10.78 -19.67 13.09
N GLN A 28 -10.09 -18.58 13.40
CA GLN A 28 -10.11 -17.37 12.60
C GLN A 28 -8.90 -17.35 11.65
N VAL A 29 -9.13 -16.87 10.44
CA VAL A 29 -8.09 -16.60 9.45
C VAL A 29 -7.95 -15.10 9.33
N HIS A 30 -6.72 -14.64 9.24
CA HIS A 30 -6.37 -13.22 9.11
C HIS A 30 -5.47 -13.02 7.89
N ILE A 31 -5.58 -11.88 7.23
CA ILE A 31 -4.56 -11.43 6.29
C ILE A 31 -3.43 -10.86 7.13
N GLY A 32 -2.35 -11.63 7.30
CA GLY A 32 -1.24 -11.29 8.19
C GLY A 32 -0.34 -10.18 7.65
N GLU A 33 -0.28 -10.02 6.33
CA GLU A 33 0.46 -8.96 5.68
C GLU A 33 -0.12 -8.72 4.28
N THR A 34 -0.39 -7.46 3.96
CA THR A 34 -0.76 -7.03 2.62
C THR A 34 -0.34 -5.58 2.41
N GLY A 35 0.00 -5.20 1.19
CA GLY A 35 0.43 -3.84 0.89
C GLY A 35 0.76 -3.63 -0.58
N TRP A 36 1.07 -2.40 -0.94
CA TRP A 36 1.49 -2.01 -2.28
C TRP A 36 2.64 -1.02 -2.20
N SER A 37 3.68 -1.22 -2.99
CA SER A 37 4.80 -0.27 -3.02
C SER A 37 4.43 1.01 -3.76
N SER A 38 4.97 2.13 -3.31
CA SER A 38 4.86 3.42 -4.03
C SER A 38 5.95 3.62 -5.08
N VAL A 39 6.90 2.70 -5.21
CA VAL A 39 8.00 2.77 -6.18
C VAL A 39 8.12 1.45 -6.91
N ALA A 40 8.19 1.51 -8.25
CA ALA A 40 8.47 0.36 -9.09
C ALA A 40 9.97 0.02 -9.02
N SER A 41 10.28 -1.24 -8.74
CA SER A 41 11.67 -1.70 -8.74
C SER A 41 12.13 -2.07 -10.15
N ASP A 42 13.32 -1.64 -10.52
CA ASP A 42 14.00 -2.04 -11.77
C ASP A 42 14.45 -3.51 -11.76
N LEU A 43 14.44 -4.15 -10.60
CA LEU A 43 14.87 -5.54 -10.42
C LEU A 43 13.87 -6.57 -10.96
N TYR A 44 12.62 -6.18 -11.18
CA TYR A 44 11.54 -7.10 -11.56
C TYR A 44 11.05 -6.81 -12.99
N GLY A 45 11.52 -7.63 -13.94
CA GLY A 45 11.09 -7.57 -15.32
C GLY A 45 11.87 -6.58 -16.20
N TYR A 46 11.65 -6.67 -17.51
CA TYR A 46 12.29 -5.80 -18.48
C TYR A 46 11.71 -4.38 -18.39
N GLY A 47 12.56 -3.42 -18.04
CA GLY A 47 12.17 -2.02 -17.86
C GLY A 47 11.50 -1.71 -16.52
N GLY A 48 11.64 -2.61 -15.52
CA GLY A 48 10.99 -2.46 -14.22
C GLY A 48 9.49 -2.81 -14.23
N THR A 49 8.85 -2.77 -13.07
CA THR A 49 7.40 -2.94 -13.00
C THR A 49 6.74 -1.57 -13.03
N GLU A 50 5.99 -1.26 -14.07
CA GLU A 50 5.12 -0.08 -14.11
C GLU A 50 3.88 -0.23 -13.20
N ALA A 51 3.88 -1.27 -12.37
CA ALA A 51 2.75 -1.61 -11.52
C ALA A 51 2.69 -0.81 -10.23
N ALA A 52 3.80 -0.22 -9.78
CA ALA A 52 3.91 0.46 -8.49
C ALA A 52 4.17 1.96 -8.68
N ASP A 53 3.36 2.76 -8.02
CA ASP A 53 3.49 4.19 -7.80
C ASP A 53 2.61 4.58 -6.60
N GLU A 54 2.74 5.81 -6.12
CA GLU A 54 2.00 6.25 -4.94
C GLU A 54 0.49 6.33 -5.17
N TYR A 55 0.04 6.65 -6.38
CA TYR A 55 -1.38 6.66 -6.72
C TYR A 55 -1.99 5.26 -6.63
N LYS A 56 -1.30 4.25 -7.19
CA LYS A 56 -1.74 2.85 -7.13
C LYS A 56 -1.68 2.28 -5.71
N LEU A 57 -0.67 2.68 -4.92
CA LEU A 57 -0.64 2.37 -3.49
C LEU A 57 -1.92 2.86 -2.81
N GLY A 58 -2.33 4.10 -3.10
CA GLY A 58 -3.57 4.65 -2.58
C GLY A 58 -4.80 3.86 -2.97
N LEU A 59 -4.95 3.55 -4.26
CA LEU A 59 -6.06 2.73 -4.76
C LEU A 59 -6.11 1.35 -4.10
N TYR A 60 -4.95 0.70 -3.96
CA TYR A 60 -4.87 -0.61 -3.31
C TYR A 60 -5.28 -0.53 -1.84
N TYR A 61 -4.74 0.45 -1.11
CA TYR A 61 -5.06 0.66 0.31
C TYR A 61 -6.57 0.86 0.53
N GLU A 62 -7.20 1.74 -0.24
CA GLU A 62 -8.64 1.99 -0.14
C GLU A 62 -9.44 0.73 -0.44
N MET A 63 -9.17 0.07 -1.55
CA MET A 63 -9.94 -1.11 -1.97
C MET A 63 -9.79 -2.28 -0.99
N ILE A 64 -8.57 -2.60 -0.54
CA ILE A 64 -8.35 -3.73 0.38
C ILE A 64 -8.96 -3.45 1.76
N THR A 65 -8.82 -2.22 2.27
CA THR A 65 -9.39 -1.84 3.56
C THR A 65 -10.91 -1.85 3.53
N ASP A 66 -11.54 -1.31 2.48
CA ASP A 66 -12.99 -1.33 2.31
C ASP A 66 -13.55 -2.75 2.27
N VAL A 67 -12.91 -3.64 1.53
CA VAL A 67 -13.33 -5.04 1.46
C VAL A 67 -13.12 -5.76 2.79
N CYS A 68 -11.99 -5.55 3.47
CA CYS A 68 -11.73 -6.14 4.77
C CYS A 68 -12.78 -5.69 5.80
N VAL A 69 -13.13 -4.41 5.83
CA VAL A 69 -14.20 -3.89 6.70
C VAL A 69 -15.55 -4.50 6.33
N ALA A 70 -15.94 -4.48 5.04
CA ALA A 70 -17.23 -4.99 4.59
C ALA A 70 -17.42 -6.48 4.87
N LYS A 71 -16.35 -7.26 4.83
CA LYS A 71 -16.35 -8.71 5.06
C LYS A 71 -15.96 -9.12 6.48
N SER A 72 -15.65 -8.16 7.37
CA SER A 72 -15.15 -8.41 8.72
C SER A 72 -13.86 -9.27 8.72
N ILE A 73 -12.98 -9.06 7.74
CA ILE A 73 -11.69 -9.71 7.65
C ILE A 73 -10.67 -8.87 8.43
N SER A 74 -9.96 -9.49 9.37
CA SER A 74 -8.80 -8.87 10.03
C SER A 74 -7.63 -8.84 9.07
N CYS A 75 -7.07 -7.64 8.86
CA CYS A 75 -6.04 -7.38 7.87
C CYS A 75 -4.96 -6.47 8.46
N PHE A 76 -3.70 -6.83 8.28
CA PHE A 76 -2.54 -6.05 8.70
C PHE A 76 -1.87 -5.46 7.47
N TYR A 77 -2.02 -4.13 7.31
CA TYR A 77 -1.42 -3.43 6.18
C TYR A 77 0.08 -3.21 6.41
N PHE A 78 0.88 -3.60 5.46
CA PHE A 78 2.32 -3.42 5.44
C PHE A 78 2.66 -2.29 4.46
N SER A 79 3.19 -1.16 4.95
CA SER A 79 3.57 -0.86 6.31
C SER A 79 3.19 0.58 6.69
N ALA A 80 3.42 0.96 7.94
CA ALA A 80 3.14 2.34 8.37
C ALA A 80 4.12 3.35 7.74
N PHE A 81 5.42 3.03 7.70
CA PHE A 81 6.47 3.91 7.19
C PHE A 81 7.33 3.18 6.17
N ASP A 82 7.92 3.96 5.25
CA ASP A 82 8.97 3.47 4.38
C ASP A 82 10.17 2.96 5.19
N GLU A 83 10.80 1.88 4.71
CA GLU A 83 11.85 1.14 5.41
C GLU A 83 13.12 1.03 4.57
N PRO A 84 13.90 2.11 4.41
CA PRO A 84 15.04 2.17 3.48
C PRO A 84 16.19 1.19 3.78
N TRP A 85 16.11 0.48 4.90
CA TRP A 85 17.07 -0.56 5.27
C TRP A 85 16.76 -1.93 4.68
N LYS A 86 15.55 -2.16 4.15
CA LYS A 86 15.15 -3.48 3.62
C LYS A 86 15.90 -3.85 2.34
N ASP A 87 16.09 -2.86 1.47
CA ASP A 87 16.90 -2.99 0.27
C ASP A 87 17.90 -1.83 0.19
N SER A 88 18.83 -1.81 1.14
CA SER A 88 19.80 -0.71 1.30
C SER A 88 20.78 -0.57 0.14
N GLN A 89 20.87 -1.56 -0.76
CA GLN A 89 21.71 -1.52 -1.96
C GLN A 89 20.98 -0.87 -3.16
N ASN A 90 19.66 -0.79 -3.09
CA ASN A 90 18.82 -0.20 -4.14
C ASN A 90 17.88 0.81 -3.51
N GLU A 91 18.27 2.08 -3.52
CA GLU A 91 17.46 3.17 -2.93
C GLU A 91 16.03 3.19 -3.48
N ASN A 92 15.88 2.88 -4.77
CA ASN A 92 14.58 2.79 -5.46
C ASN A 92 14.02 1.35 -5.50
N GLY A 93 14.49 0.47 -4.62
CA GLY A 93 13.93 -0.88 -4.49
C GLY A 93 12.51 -0.82 -3.92
N SER A 94 11.58 -1.57 -4.48
CA SER A 94 10.17 -1.57 -4.03
C SER A 94 10.02 -1.92 -2.55
N GLU A 95 10.91 -2.77 -2.01
CA GLU A 95 10.89 -3.19 -0.60
C GLU A 95 11.07 -2.02 0.39
N ASN A 96 11.70 -0.94 -0.04
CA ASN A 96 11.90 0.25 0.80
C ASN A 96 10.67 1.14 0.92
N HIS A 97 9.63 0.95 0.08
CA HIS A 97 8.61 1.95 -0.21
C HIS A 97 7.16 1.49 -0.02
N PHE A 98 6.92 0.52 0.87
CA PHE A 98 5.57 0.05 1.22
C PHE A 98 4.84 0.93 2.25
N GLY A 99 5.50 1.93 2.82
CA GLY A 99 4.92 2.80 3.85
C GLY A 99 3.73 3.60 3.38
N LEU A 100 2.76 3.81 4.27
CA LEU A 100 1.72 4.84 4.12
C LEU A 100 2.27 6.24 4.40
N PHE A 101 3.39 6.31 5.08
CA PHE A 101 4.19 7.52 5.28
C PHE A 101 5.60 7.30 4.71
N THR A 102 6.21 8.38 4.24
CA THR A 102 7.65 8.38 3.95
C THR A 102 8.46 8.16 5.24
N VAL A 103 9.75 7.84 5.11
CA VAL A 103 10.65 7.74 6.26
C VAL A 103 10.70 9.03 7.10
N TYR A 104 10.41 10.18 6.50
CA TYR A 104 10.39 11.50 7.16
C TYR A 104 9.01 11.87 7.73
N GLY A 105 7.99 11.03 7.54
CA GLY A 105 6.65 11.26 8.07
C GLY A 105 5.70 12.00 7.15
N GLU A 106 6.04 12.18 5.86
CA GLU A 106 5.07 12.71 4.92
C GLU A 106 4.00 11.66 4.63
N ALA A 107 2.75 12.05 4.75
CA ALA A 107 1.59 11.21 4.48
C ALA A 107 1.42 11.02 2.97
N LYS A 108 1.47 9.78 2.51
CA LYS A 108 1.22 9.43 1.11
C LYS A 108 -0.27 9.56 0.76
N TYR A 109 -0.59 9.52 -0.51
CA TYR A 109 -1.90 9.80 -1.08
C TYR A 109 -3.10 9.19 -0.33
N PRO A 110 -3.10 7.92 0.10
CA PRO A 110 -4.25 7.35 0.81
C PRO A 110 -4.56 8.03 2.15
N LEU A 111 -3.60 8.78 2.70
CA LEU A 111 -3.76 9.48 3.97
C LEU A 111 -4.03 10.98 3.83
N TRP A 112 -4.00 11.53 2.62
CA TRP A 112 -4.17 12.98 2.43
C TRP A 112 -5.46 13.52 3.02
N LYS A 113 -6.57 12.79 2.83
CA LYS A 113 -7.85 13.16 3.43
C LYS A 113 -7.81 13.20 4.96
N LYS A 114 -7.01 12.32 5.58
CA LYS A 114 -6.84 12.30 7.04
C LYS A 114 -6.00 13.49 7.52
N VAL A 115 -5.02 13.93 6.72
CA VAL A 115 -4.27 15.19 6.98
C VAL A 115 -5.24 16.37 6.92
N ASP A 116 -6.10 16.47 5.89
CA ASP A 116 -7.09 17.56 5.79
C ASP A 116 -8.12 17.56 6.92
N GLN A 117 -8.37 16.42 7.51
CA GLN A 117 -9.25 16.25 8.67
C GLN A 117 -8.54 16.48 10.01
N ASN A 118 -7.28 16.94 9.98
CA ASN A 118 -6.46 17.19 11.17
C ASN A 118 -6.26 15.95 12.08
N VAL A 119 -6.37 14.74 11.52
CA VAL A 119 -6.20 13.48 12.29
C VAL A 119 -4.79 13.37 12.88
N PHE A 120 -3.81 14.00 12.26
CA PHE A 120 -2.41 13.96 12.66
C PHE A 120 -1.93 15.23 13.33
N ASP A 121 -2.82 16.13 13.75
CA ASP A 121 -2.44 17.38 14.41
C ASP A 121 -1.64 17.11 15.68
N GLY A 122 -0.56 17.85 15.83
CA GLY A 122 0.38 17.70 16.94
C GLY A 122 1.31 16.50 16.84
N LEU A 123 1.16 15.65 15.84
CA LEU A 123 2.09 14.55 15.58
C LEU A 123 3.23 14.99 14.68
N SER A 124 4.40 14.39 14.91
CA SER A 124 5.61 14.66 14.13
C SER A 124 6.48 13.41 14.03
N ARG A 125 7.32 13.33 13.00
CA ARG A 125 8.37 12.33 12.89
C ARG A 125 9.72 13.00 12.78
N GLY A 126 10.62 12.73 13.73
CA GLY A 126 11.92 13.37 13.78
C GLY A 126 11.86 14.91 13.89
N GLY A 127 10.80 15.45 14.52
CA GLY A 127 10.55 16.89 14.62
C GLY A 127 9.83 17.51 13.41
N ASN A 128 9.61 16.77 12.32
CA ASN A 128 8.86 17.24 11.16
C ASN A 128 7.37 17.01 11.37
N PRO A 129 6.52 18.04 11.30
CA PRO A 129 5.05 17.85 11.30
C PRO A 129 4.60 16.95 10.15
N ILE A 130 3.53 16.18 10.37
CA ILE A 130 2.93 15.38 9.31
C ILE A 130 2.32 16.31 8.26
N LYS A 131 2.74 16.13 7.02
CA LYS A 131 2.23 16.84 5.84
C LYS A 131 2.01 15.86 4.70
N LYS A 132 1.31 16.28 3.65
CA LYS A 132 1.09 15.47 2.46
C LYS A 132 2.36 15.40 1.59
N THR A 133 2.62 14.26 0.97
CA THR A 133 3.50 14.18 -0.20
C THR A 133 3.01 15.14 -1.30
N PHE A 134 3.88 15.55 -2.20
CA PHE A 134 3.59 16.51 -3.29
C PHE A 134 2.92 17.80 -2.81
N ASN A 135 3.05 18.18 -1.53
CA ASN A 135 2.32 19.29 -0.89
C ASN A 135 0.78 19.19 -1.08
N GLY A 136 0.25 18.01 -1.35
CA GLY A 136 -1.17 17.76 -1.62
C GLY A 136 -1.61 18.10 -3.05
N ASP A 137 -0.68 18.31 -3.96
CA ASP A 137 -0.95 18.55 -5.38
C ASP A 137 -1.22 17.21 -6.09
N PHE A 138 -2.48 17.01 -6.48
CA PHE A 138 -2.93 15.79 -7.12
C PHE A 138 -2.42 15.65 -8.57
N ASP A 139 -2.27 16.74 -9.28
CA ASP A 139 -1.76 16.71 -10.66
C ASP A 139 -0.28 16.32 -10.64
N ALA A 140 0.51 16.87 -9.71
CA ALA A 140 1.89 16.46 -9.51
C ALA A 140 2.03 14.98 -9.11
N LEU A 141 1.12 14.44 -8.30
CA LEU A 141 1.07 13.00 -8.00
C LEU A 141 0.82 12.18 -9.28
N LEU A 142 -0.16 12.59 -10.10
CA LEU A 142 -0.51 11.85 -11.33
C LEU A 142 0.62 11.88 -12.37
N GLU A 143 1.40 12.94 -12.43
CA GLU A 143 2.58 13.03 -13.31
C GLU A 143 3.65 11.96 -12.98
N THR A 144 3.68 11.47 -11.73
CA THR A 144 4.59 10.40 -11.32
C THR A 144 3.99 9.00 -11.50
N SER A 145 2.72 8.91 -11.89
CA SER A 145 2.04 7.62 -12.02
C SER A 145 2.44 6.90 -13.31
N ASN A 146 2.75 5.62 -13.17
CA ASN A 146 3.07 4.77 -14.31
C ASN A 146 1.78 4.32 -15.01
N LEU A 147 1.69 4.57 -16.31
CA LEU A 147 0.60 4.02 -17.10
C LEU A 147 0.72 2.50 -17.22
N PRO A 148 -0.38 1.75 -17.17
CA PRO A 148 -0.31 0.32 -17.42
C PRO A 148 0.23 0.05 -18.83
N PRO A 149 1.06 -1.01 -19.01
CA PRO A 149 1.56 -1.35 -20.34
C PRO A 149 0.39 -1.58 -21.28
N ILE A 150 0.41 -0.87 -22.40
CA ILE A 150 -0.54 -1.10 -23.48
C ILE A 150 -0.15 -2.42 -24.13
N ASN A 151 -0.99 -3.44 -23.96
CA ASN A 151 -0.81 -4.69 -24.71
C ASN A 151 -0.80 -4.36 -26.21
N LYS A 152 0.36 -4.48 -26.82
CA LYS A 152 0.52 -4.38 -28.28
C LYS A 152 0.21 -5.73 -28.92
#